data_0e17491567ea8110647d2797a6fb08ac
#
_entry.id   0e17491567ea8110647d2797a6fb08ac
#
_cell.length_a   1.000
_cell.length_b   1.000
_cell.length_c   1.000
_cell.angle_alpha   90.00
_cell.angle_beta   90.00
_cell.angle_gamma   90.00
#
_symmetry.space_group_name_H-M   'P 1'
#
loop_
_entity.id
_entity.type
_entity.pdbx_description
1 polymer ?
#
loop_
_entity_poly.entity_id
_entity_poly.type
_entity_poly.pdbx_seq_one_letter_code
_entity_poly.pdbx_strand_id
1 'polypeptide(L)'
;MIPQTTLRSLNLYVNEGITPGGFLYSVLSNDLFGAIGKADTANGAAIRDICLYIYNELPSDCWGSRDIVNQYLAKKMASLHSVA
;
A
#
# COMPACT_ATOMS: atom_id res chain seq x y z
N MET A 1 -8.94 12.98 6.61
CA MET A 1 -8.61 11.87 7.55
C MET A 1 -8.63 10.55 6.80
N ILE A 2 -7.61 9.73 7.01
CA ILE A 2 -7.52 8.42 6.35
C ILE A 2 -8.51 7.45 6.99
N PRO A 3 -9.34 6.74 6.20
CA PRO A 3 -10.22 5.72 6.77
C PRO A 3 -9.43 4.67 7.54
N GLN A 4 -10.00 4.20 8.66
CA GLN A 4 -9.32 3.22 9.50
C GLN A 4 -9.05 1.90 8.79
N THR A 5 -9.97 1.46 7.93
CA THR A 5 -9.78 0.25 7.14
C THR A 5 -8.59 0.38 6.20
N THR A 6 -8.37 1.56 5.65
CA THR A 6 -7.24 1.84 4.77
C THR A 6 -5.92 1.83 5.55
N LEU A 7 -5.89 2.48 6.71
CA LEU A 7 -4.71 2.44 7.59
C LEU A 7 -4.36 1.02 7.99
N ARG A 8 -5.38 0.24 8.34
CA ARG A 8 -5.17 -1.17 8.72
C ARG A 8 -4.57 -1.97 7.58
N SER A 9 -5.08 -1.78 6.35
CA SER A 9 -4.54 -2.46 5.17
C SER A 9 -3.09 -2.07 4.91
N LEU A 10 -2.73 -0.80 5.08
CA LEU A 10 -1.35 -0.35 4.95
C LEU A 10 -0.44 -1.01 5.99
N ASN A 11 -0.89 -1.08 7.24
CA ASN A 11 -0.11 -1.71 8.31
C ASN A 11 0.08 -3.21 8.06
N LEU A 12 -0.96 -3.90 7.59
CA LEU A 12 -0.86 -5.32 7.25
C LEU A 12 0.10 -5.55 6.09
N TYR A 13 0.08 -4.67 5.11
CA TYR A 13 1.01 -4.74 3.99
C TYR A 13 2.46 -4.57 4.46
N VAL A 14 2.72 -3.52 5.24
CA VAL A 14 4.09 -3.20 5.69
C VAL A 14 4.62 -4.26 6.65
N ASN A 15 3.81 -4.68 7.60
CA ASN A 15 4.28 -5.53 8.68
C ASN A 15 4.23 -7.01 8.33
N GLU A 16 3.26 -7.43 7.53
CA GLU A 16 3.02 -8.86 7.30
C GLU A 16 3.01 -9.26 5.83
N GLY A 17 3.21 -8.32 4.92
CA GLY A 17 3.25 -8.63 3.49
C GLY A 17 1.92 -9.09 2.92
N ILE A 18 0.81 -8.64 3.50
CA ILE A 18 -0.51 -8.95 2.98
C ILE A 18 -0.83 -8.00 1.83
N THR A 19 -1.18 -8.57 0.68
CA THR A 19 -1.47 -7.78 -0.51
C THR A 19 -2.67 -6.87 -0.25
N PRO A 20 -2.53 -5.55 -0.42
CA PRO A 20 -3.65 -4.65 -0.23
C PRO A 20 -4.65 -4.76 -1.38
N GLY A 21 -5.85 -4.21 -1.19
CA GLY A 21 -6.84 -4.14 -2.25
C GLY A 21 -6.39 -3.26 -3.41
N GLY A 22 -7.15 -3.30 -4.51
CA GLY A 22 -6.76 -2.66 -5.77
C GLY A 22 -6.49 -1.17 -5.65
N PHE A 23 -7.26 -0.44 -4.84
CA PHE A 23 -7.04 0.98 -4.64
C PHE A 23 -5.64 1.25 -4.05
N LEU A 24 -5.32 0.64 -2.92
CA LEU A 24 -4.02 0.84 -2.28
C LEU A 24 -2.87 0.29 -3.10
N TYR A 25 -3.08 -0.83 -3.78
CA TYR A 25 -2.05 -1.35 -4.68
C TYR A 25 -1.70 -0.32 -5.74
N SER A 26 -2.70 0.36 -6.31
CA SER A 26 -2.48 1.41 -7.29
C SER A 26 -1.75 2.61 -6.69
N VAL A 27 -2.15 3.03 -5.47
CA VAL A 27 -1.48 4.16 -4.79
C VAL A 27 -0.01 3.82 -4.53
N LEU A 28 0.26 2.66 -3.96
CA LEU A 28 1.63 2.24 -3.65
C LEU A 28 2.48 2.07 -4.91
N SER A 29 1.85 1.67 -6.01
CA SER A 29 2.53 1.49 -7.29
C SER A 29 2.73 2.79 -8.06
N ASN A 30 2.34 3.92 -7.50
CA ASN A 30 2.42 5.24 -8.13
C ASN A 30 1.55 5.32 -9.40
N ASP A 31 0.40 4.65 -9.36
CA ASP A 31 -0.58 4.65 -10.44
C ASP A 31 -1.75 5.54 -10.03
N LEU A 32 -1.62 6.82 -10.31
CA LEU A 32 -2.61 7.82 -9.89
C LEU A 32 -3.98 7.57 -10.52
N PHE A 33 -4.02 7.32 -11.82
CA PHE A 33 -5.30 7.14 -12.50
C PHE A 33 -6.00 5.86 -12.05
N GLY A 34 -5.23 4.78 -11.86
CA GLY A 34 -5.78 3.54 -11.32
C GLY A 34 -6.32 3.72 -9.91
N ALA A 35 -5.60 4.46 -9.08
CA ALA A 35 -6.02 4.73 -7.71
C ALA A 35 -7.33 5.54 -7.68
N ILE A 36 -7.40 6.60 -8.48
CA ILE A 36 -8.60 7.44 -8.54
C ILE A 36 -9.79 6.62 -9.02
N GLY A 37 -9.60 5.79 -10.04
CA GLY A 37 -10.68 4.96 -10.59
C GLY A 37 -11.21 3.90 -9.65
N LYS A 38 -10.40 3.46 -8.69
CA LYS A 38 -10.77 2.40 -7.74
C LYS A 38 -11.15 2.92 -6.35
N ALA A 39 -10.97 4.21 -6.10
CA ALA A 39 -11.25 4.79 -4.80
C ALA A 39 -12.76 4.83 -4.56
N ASP A 40 -13.18 4.42 -3.35
CA ASP A 40 -14.52 4.73 -2.90
C ASP A 40 -14.57 6.21 -2.46
N THR A 41 -15.75 6.67 -2.03
CA THR A 41 -15.93 8.08 -1.67
C THR A 41 -14.98 8.50 -0.55
N ALA A 42 -14.85 7.67 0.48
CA ALA A 42 -14.01 8.00 1.64
C ALA A 42 -12.52 8.04 1.28
N ASN A 43 -12.06 7.05 0.52
CA ASN A 43 -10.65 7.01 0.09
C ASN A 43 -10.34 8.10 -0.93
N GLY A 44 -11.29 8.40 -1.83
CA GLY A 44 -11.13 9.48 -2.79
C GLY A 44 -10.97 10.84 -2.10
N ALA A 45 -11.75 11.08 -1.06
CA ALA A 45 -11.64 12.32 -0.28
C ALA A 45 -10.35 12.40 0.52
N ALA A 46 -9.74 11.25 0.86
CA ALA A 46 -8.56 11.18 1.70
C ALA A 46 -7.27 10.91 0.91
N ILE A 47 -7.32 10.93 -0.41
CA ILE A 47 -6.19 10.46 -1.23
C ILE A 47 -4.91 11.25 -0.96
N ARG A 48 -5.01 12.56 -0.74
CA ARG A 48 -3.85 13.37 -0.41
C ARG A 48 -3.25 12.94 0.93
N ASP A 49 -4.09 12.73 1.94
CA ASP A 49 -3.63 12.30 3.26
C ASP A 49 -3.00 10.91 3.20
N ILE A 50 -3.57 10.01 2.39
CA ILE A 50 -3.03 8.66 2.20
C ILE A 50 -1.65 8.73 1.56
N CYS A 51 -1.50 9.53 0.51
CA CYS A 51 -0.21 9.66 -0.17
C CYS A 51 0.85 10.28 0.74
N LEU A 52 0.49 11.29 1.53
CA LEU A 52 1.41 11.90 2.48
C LEU A 52 1.83 10.93 3.58
N TYR A 53 0.89 10.12 4.07
CA TYR A 53 1.18 9.10 5.06
C TYR A 53 2.19 8.09 4.50
N ILE A 54 1.96 7.60 3.29
CA ILE A 54 2.87 6.65 2.64
C ILE A 54 4.25 7.27 2.47
N TYR A 55 4.29 8.49 1.94
CA TYR A 55 5.55 9.18 1.67
C TYR A 55 6.36 9.41 2.94
N ASN A 56 5.70 9.79 4.04
CA ASN A 56 6.39 10.18 5.28
C ASN A 56 6.62 9.02 6.23
N GLU A 57 5.75 8.01 6.25
CA GLU A 57 5.75 6.99 7.30
C GLU A 57 6.19 5.61 6.82
N LEU A 58 6.06 5.30 5.53
CA LEU A 58 6.44 3.99 5.03
C LEU A 58 7.88 3.97 4.53
N PRO A 59 8.59 2.82 4.71
CA PRO A 59 9.93 2.67 4.14
C PRO A 59 9.91 2.85 2.61
N SER A 60 10.98 3.39 2.06
CA SER A 60 11.04 3.70 0.63
C SER A 60 11.08 2.46 -0.26
N ASP A 61 11.30 1.28 0.29
CA ASP A 61 11.31 0.04 -0.47
C ASP A 61 9.93 -0.62 -0.60
N CYS A 62 8.88 0.01 -0.07
CA CYS A 62 7.53 -0.56 -0.17
C CYS A 62 6.57 0.25 -1.05
N TRP A 63 7.02 1.31 -1.71
CA TRP A 63 6.17 2.08 -2.60
C TRP A 63 7.00 2.74 -3.70
N GLY A 64 6.34 3.15 -4.77
CA GLY A 64 6.97 3.91 -5.85
C GLY A 64 6.71 3.36 -7.25
N SER A 65 6.59 2.05 -7.40
CA SER A 65 6.25 1.41 -8.67
C SER A 65 5.66 0.04 -8.42
N ARG A 66 5.06 -0.52 -9.45
CA ARG A 66 4.51 -1.88 -9.38
C ARG A 66 5.61 -2.90 -9.05
N ASP A 67 6.77 -2.74 -9.66
CA ASP A 67 7.91 -3.64 -9.41
C ASP A 67 8.36 -3.57 -7.95
N ILE A 68 8.45 -2.37 -7.39
CA ILE A 68 8.84 -2.19 -6.00
C ILE A 68 7.84 -2.89 -5.06
N VAL A 69 6.55 -2.67 -5.29
CA VAL A 69 5.50 -3.28 -4.46
C VAL A 69 5.57 -4.81 -4.56
N ASN A 70 5.71 -5.34 -5.77
CA ASN A 70 5.77 -6.79 -5.98
C ASN A 70 7.02 -7.39 -5.34
N GLN A 71 8.15 -6.71 -5.42
CA GLN A 71 9.38 -7.17 -4.78
C GLN A 71 9.25 -7.15 -3.26
N TYR A 72 8.61 -6.13 -2.70
CA TYR A 72 8.39 -6.05 -1.27
C TYR A 72 7.51 -7.20 -0.77
N LEU A 73 6.42 -7.47 -1.48
CA LEU A 73 5.54 -8.59 -1.16
C LEU A 73 6.27 -9.93 -1.24
N ALA A 74 7.09 -10.12 -2.26
CA ALA A 74 7.86 -11.34 -2.43
C ALA A 74 8.86 -11.54 -1.29
N LYS A 75 9.55 -10.47 -0.88
CA LYS A 75 10.48 -10.51 0.24
C LYS A 75 9.79 -10.87 1.55
N LYS A 76 8.62 -10.28 1.81
CA LYS A 76 7.86 -10.58 3.03
C LYS A 76 7.38 -12.01 3.04
N MET A 77 6.90 -12.52 1.92
CA MET A 77 6.47 -13.91 1.80
C MET A 77 7.63 -14.87 2.05
N ALA A 78 8.79 -14.61 1.44
CA ALA A 78 9.97 -15.43 1.65
C ALA A 78 10.43 -15.41 3.11
N SER A 79 10.38 -14.25 3.76
CA SER A 79 10.74 -14.10 5.18
C SER A 79 9.81 -14.91 6.08
N LEU A 80 8.51 -14.89 5.80
CA LEU A 80 7.53 -15.65 6.59
C LEU A 80 7.67 -17.16 6.38
N HIS A 81 8.07 -17.60 5.18
CA HIS A 81 8.22 -19.02 4.87
C HIS A 81 9.60 -19.58 5.17
N SER A 82 10.58 -18.72 5.42
CA SER A 82 11.95 -19.17 5.70
C SER A 82 12.17 -19.55 7.16
N VAL A 83 11.19 -19.36 7.99
CA VAL A 83 11.25 -19.77 9.40
C VAL A 83 10.81 -21.24 9.45
N ALA A 84 11.74 -22.10 9.25
CA ALA A 84 11.47 -23.53 9.32
C ALA A 84 11.72 -24.03 10.73
#